data_a39812a8682d1043ca17e1372158498f
#
_entry.id   a39812a8682d1043ca17e1372158498f
#
_cell.length_a   1.000
_cell.length_b   1.000
_cell.length_c   1.000
_cell.angle_alpha   90.00
_cell.angle_beta   90.00
_cell.angle_gamma   90.00
#
_symmetry.space_group_name_H-M   'P 1'
#
loop_
_entity.id
_entity.type
_entity.pdbx_description
1 polymer ?
#
loop_
_entity_poly.entity_id
_entity_poly.type
_entity_poly.pdbx_seq_one_letter_code
_entity_poly.pdbx_strand_id
1 'polypeptide(L)'
;KKTKMPIYKLLGGKANNEIMAYANGWYQVERTPNDFHEAAKKVIAAGYKAMKFDPFGNGDLELTRNEFYRSISLIEAVHDATKKDAQILIEMHGRFAPHQAVEIAKAIEHLSPAWIEEPCRPDDLEAIAYVRDHTSIPIAAGERLYTAKQFNRIFENRLVNIIQPDINQCGGIFEVKKIASTAENYSIMVAPHNVGGVISTAA
;
A
#
# COMPACT_ATOMS: atom_id res chain seq x y z
N LYS A 1 19.07 12.70 22.86
CA LYS A 1 19.32 13.22 24.25
C LYS A 1 20.51 14.15 24.30
N LYS A 2 21.64 13.82 23.64
CA LYS A 2 22.88 14.62 23.69
C LYS A 2 22.73 16.05 23.12
N THR A 3 21.97 16.17 22.01
CA THR A 3 21.79 17.47 21.30
C THR A 3 20.55 18.24 21.76
N LYS A 4 19.64 17.60 22.52
CA LYS A 4 18.33 18.17 22.91
C LYS A 4 17.46 18.62 21.72
N MET A 5 17.76 18.13 20.50
CA MET A 5 17.01 18.44 19.30
C MET A 5 16.09 17.25 18.92
N PRO A 6 14.90 17.48 18.37
CA PRO A 6 14.09 16.41 17.79
C PRO A 6 14.77 15.84 16.55
N ILE A 7 14.51 14.54 16.29
CA ILE A 7 15.21 13.78 15.24
C ILE A 7 15.04 14.41 13.86
N TYR A 8 13.85 14.89 13.52
CA TYR A 8 13.62 15.52 12.21
C TYR A 8 14.53 16.72 11.93
N LYS A 9 14.96 17.48 12.96
CA LYS A 9 15.93 18.57 12.80
C LYS A 9 17.32 18.04 12.47
N LEU A 10 17.70 16.87 12.99
CA LEU A 10 18.97 16.22 12.67
C LEU A 10 18.98 15.65 11.24
N LEU A 11 17.80 15.39 10.68
CA LEU A 11 17.62 14.85 9.34
C LEU A 11 17.41 15.93 8.25
N GLY A 12 17.60 17.18 8.56
CA GLY A 12 17.48 18.27 7.59
C GLY A 12 16.31 19.22 7.81
N GLY A 13 15.50 18.99 8.83
CA GLY A 13 14.37 19.86 9.18
C GLY A 13 13.02 19.30 8.77
N LYS A 14 11.98 20.11 8.93
CA LYS A 14 10.59 19.75 8.69
C LYS A 14 10.14 20.31 7.34
N ALA A 15 9.91 19.45 6.36
CA ALA A 15 9.41 19.86 5.05
C ALA A 15 7.89 20.09 5.07
N ASN A 16 7.14 19.17 5.69
CA ASN A 16 5.68 19.24 5.78
C ASN A 16 5.23 19.35 7.24
N ASN A 17 4.17 20.12 7.46
CA ASN A 17 3.54 20.24 8.79
C ASN A 17 2.54 19.11 9.04
N GLU A 18 1.92 18.61 8.01
CA GLU A 18 0.90 17.56 8.04
C GLU A 18 1.27 16.47 7.05
N ILE A 19 1.00 15.22 7.42
CA ILE A 19 1.21 14.04 6.59
C ILE A 19 -0.13 13.31 6.52
N MET A 20 -0.56 12.98 5.32
CA MET A 20 -1.77 12.18 5.12
C MET A 20 -1.53 10.74 5.60
N ALA A 21 -2.43 10.23 6.41
CA ALA A 21 -2.45 8.83 6.82
C ALA A 21 -3.65 8.12 6.19
N TYR A 22 -3.49 6.84 5.88
CA TYR A 22 -4.60 5.98 5.51
C TYR A 22 -4.98 5.04 6.66
N ALA A 23 -6.27 4.73 6.79
CA ALA A 23 -6.74 3.74 7.75
C ALA A 23 -6.44 2.32 7.26
N ASN A 24 -6.01 1.44 8.17
CA ASN A 24 -5.86 0.00 7.93
C ASN A 24 -6.45 -0.79 9.10
N GLY A 25 -6.75 -2.09 8.89
CA GLY A 25 -7.34 -2.96 9.92
C GLY A 25 -8.81 -2.69 10.26
N TRP A 26 -9.46 -1.75 9.61
CA TRP A 26 -10.86 -1.36 9.83
C TRP A 26 -11.87 -2.41 9.32
N TYR A 27 -11.45 -3.30 8.44
CA TYR A 27 -12.27 -4.31 7.75
C TYR A 27 -12.36 -5.65 8.50
N GLN A 28 -12.13 -5.64 9.81
CA GLN A 28 -12.34 -6.79 10.72
C GLN A 28 -13.84 -6.96 11.03
N VAL A 29 -14.61 -7.20 9.99
CA VAL A 29 -16.07 -7.37 10.02
C VAL A 29 -16.45 -8.61 9.20
N GLU A 30 -17.72 -8.97 9.18
CA GLU A 30 -18.20 -10.02 8.28
C GLU A 30 -17.90 -9.65 6.82
N ARG A 31 -17.53 -10.64 6.03
CA ARG A 31 -17.10 -10.41 4.65
C ARG A 31 -18.30 -10.35 3.71
N THR A 32 -19.19 -9.38 3.98
CA THR A 32 -20.31 -9.06 3.10
C THR A 32 -20.17 -7.63 2.54
N PRO A 33 -20.72 -7.35 1.36
CA PRO A 33 -20.69 -5.99 0.79
C PRO A 33 -21.26 -4.93 1.74
N ASN A 34 -22.35 -5.25 2.44
CA ASN A 34 -22.97 -4.33 3.38
C ASN A 34 -22.08 -3.99 4.58
N ASP A 35 -21.42 -5.01 5.17
CA ASP A 35 -20.57 -4.78 6.33
C ASP A 35 -19.31 -3.98 5.97
N PHE A 36 -18.72 -4.25 4.79
CA PHE A 36 -17.59 -3.47 4.26
C PHE A 36 -18.01 -2.03 3.95
N HIS A 37 -19.17 -1.81 3.35
CA HIS A 37 -19.71 -0.48 3.09
C HIS A 37 -19.90 0.33 4.38
N GLU A 38 -20.57 -0.25 5.39
CA GLU A 38 -20.81 0.44 6.66
C GLU A 38 -19.53 0.65 7.48
N ALA A 39 -18.56 -0.28 7.41
CA ALA A 39 -17.25 -0.10 8.03
C ALA A 39 -16.47 1.04 7.35
N ALA A 40 -16.48 1.13 6.03
CA ALA A 40 -15.84 2.21 5.28
C ALA A 40 -16.43 3.59 5.63
N LYS A 41 -17.76 3.71 5.80
CA LYS A 41 -18.40 4.95 6.25
C LYS A 41 -17.90 5.41 7.62
N LYS A 42 -17.65 4.47 8.54
CA LYS A 42 -17.08 4.80 9.87
C LYS A 42 -15.66 5.37 9.74
N VAL A 43 -14.85 4.84 8.81
CA VAL A 43 -13.51 5.37 8.53
C VAL A 43 -13.57 6.81 8.02
N ILE A 44 -14.49 7.11 7.12
CA ILE A 44 -14.71 8.46 6.60
C ILE A 44 -15.18 9.40 7.74
N ALA A 45 -16.12 8.94 8.54
CA ALA A 45 -16.63 9.71 9.69
C ALA A 45 -15.53 9.99 10.74
N ALA A 46 -14.52 9.13 10.84
CA ALA A 46 -13.33 9.35 11.67
C ALA A 46 -12.34 10.37 11.07
N GLY A 47 -12.60 10.87 9.86
CA GLY A 47 -11.81 11.92 9.20
C GLY A 47 -10.73 11.43 8.25
N TYR A 48 -10.55 10.13 8.05
CA TYR A 48 -9.57 9.61 7.10
C TYR A 48 -9.97 9.90 5.65
N LYS A 49 -8.97 10.22 4.83
CA LYS A 49 -9.11 10.51 3.40
C LYS A 49 -8.59 9.39 2.49
N ALA A 50 -8.09 8.33 3.10
CA ALA A 50 -7.67 7.12 2.41
C ALA A 50 -7.82 5.91 3.32
N MET A 51 -8.07 4.75 2.74
CA MET A 51 -8.21 3.49 3.46
C MET A 51 -7.69 2.30 2.66
N LYS A 52 -6.91 1.43 3.33
CA LYS A 52 -6.36 0.20 2.77
C LYS A 52 -7.10 -1.01 3.32
N PHE A 53 -7.31 -2.03 2.50
CA PHE A 53 -7.94 -3.28 2.91
C PHE A 53 -7.61 -4.42 1.96
N ASP A 54 -7.68 -5.65 2.51
CA ASP A 54 -7.54 -6.90 1.78
C ASP A 54 -8.92 -7.55 1.57
N PRO A 55 -9.48 -7.50 0.36
CA PRO A 55 -10.78 -8.09 0.05
C PRO A 55 -10.73 -9.60 -0.25
N PHE A 56 -9.55 -10.23 -0.33
CA PHE A 56 -9.38 -11.56 -0.93
C PHE A 56 -9.47 -12.73 0.07
N GLY A 57 -9.50 -12.45 1.38
CA GLY A 57 -9.60 -13.49 2.40
C GLY A 57 -8.39 -14.43 2.41
N ASN A 58 -8.64 -15.73 2.24
CA ASN A 58 -7.59 -16.75 2.20
C ASN A 58 -7.13 -17.10 0.77
N GLY A 59 -7.54 -16.32 -0.23
CA GLY A 59 -7.13 -16.54 -1.62
C GLY A 59 -5.60 -16.52 -1.76
N ASP A 60 -5.06 -17.46 -2.51
CA ASP A 60 -3.64 -17.61 -2.79
C ASP A 60 -3.45 -18.08 -4.23
N LEU A 61 -2.36 -17.67 -4.89
CA LEU A 61 -2.04 -17.87 -6.30
C LEU A 61 -3.19 -17.52 -7.25
N GLU A 62 -4.29 -18.24 -7.16
CA GLU A 62 -5.51 -18.07 -7.95
C GLU A 62 -6.74 -18.05 -7.05
N LEU A 63 -7.76 -17.31 -7.47
CA LEU A 63 -9.07 -17.30 -6.84
C LEU A 63 -10.03 -18.25 -7.57
N THR A 64 -10.84 -18.97 -6.83
CA THR A 64 -12.02 -19.58 -7.45
C THR A 64 -12.93 -18.48 -8.00
N ARG A 65 -13.78 -18.84 -8.98
CA ARG A 65 -14.73 -17.88 -9.56
C ARG A 65 -15.60 -17.18 -8.51
N ASN A 66 -16.03 -17.91 -7.49
CA ASN A 66 -16.86 -17.36 -6.42
C ASN A 66 -16.06 -16.38 -5.53
N GLU A 67 -14.81 -16.70 -5.19
CA GLU A 67 -13.93 -15.83 -4.42
C GLU A 67 -13.61 -14.55 -5.20
N PHE A 68 -13.35 -14.68 -6.50
CA PHE A 68 -13.10 -13.53 -7.37
C PHE A 68 -14.29 -12.56 -7.35
N TYR A 69 -15.49 -13.00 -7.71
CA TYR A 69 -16.66 -12.12 -7.74
C TYR A 69 -17.03 -11.57 -6.36
N ARG A 70 -16.87 -12.36 -5.30
CA ARG A 70 -17.06 -11.87 -3.94
C ARG A 70 -16.05 -10.75 -3.61
N SER A 71 -14.79 -10.95 -3.93
CA SER A 71 -13.74 -9.93 -3.67
C SER A 71 -14.02 -8.64 -4.44
N ILE A 72 -14.41 -8.73 -5.71
CA ILE A 72 -14.79 -7.55 -6.50
C ILE A 72 -15.99 -6.85 -5.87
N SER A 73 -17.05 -7.58 -5.45
CA SER A 73 -18.22 -6.97 -4.81
C SER A 73 -17.90 -6.26 -3.48
N LEU A 74 -16.90 -6.73 -2.72
CA LEU A 74 -16.43 -6.03 -1.52
C LEU A 74 -15.72 -4.71 -1.88
N ILE A 75 -14.89 -4.72 -2.93
CA ILE A 75 -14.19 -3.52 -3.41
C ILE A 75 -15.21 -2.48 -3.91
N GLU A 76 -16.17 -2.90 -4.70
CA GLU A 76 -17.26 -2.04 -5.21
C GLU A 76 -18.06 -1.41 -4.07
N ALA A 77 -18.40 -2.19 -3.04
CA ALA A 77 -19.13 -1.70 -1.87
C ALA A 77 -18.34 -0.64 -1.09
N VAL A 78 -17.03 -0.82 -0.92
CA VAL A 78 -16.16 0.19 -0.30
C VAL A 78 -16.05 1.43 -1.19
N HIS A 79 -15.85 1.26 -2.49
CA HIS A 79 -15.82 2.37 -3.44
C HIS A 79 -17.13 3.17 -3.41
N ASP A 80 -18.30 2.50 -3.38
CA ASP A 80 -19.58 3.18 -3.29
C ASP A 80 -19.77 3.95 -1.98
N ALA A 81 -19.27 3.41 -0.87
CA ALA A 81 -19.24 4.12 0.40
C ALA A 81 -18.34 5.35 0.39
N THR A 82 -17.17 5.26 -0.26
CA THR A 82 -16.16 6.33 -0.24
C THR A 82 -16.42 7.40 -1.30
N LYS A 83 -16.86 7.02 -2.49
CA LYS A 83 -17.06 7.91 -3.64
C LYS A 83 -15.84 8.84 -3.85
N LYS A 84 -16.04 10.15 -3.68
CA LYS A 84 -14.98 11.18 -3.77
C LYS A 84 -14.40 11.60 -2.41
N ASP A 85 -14.91 11.07 -1.31
CA ASP A 85 -14.55 11.54 0.04
C ASP A 85 -13.27 10.90 0.57
N ALA A 86 -12.92 9.69 0.07
CA ALA A 86 -11.69 9.01 0.42
C ALA A 86 -11.18 8.12 -0.73
N GLN A 87 -9.86 7.94 -0.79
CA GLN A 87 -9.20 7.02 -1.71
C GLN A 87 -9.24 5.59 -1.18
N ILE A 88 -9.37 4.62 -2.06
CA ILE A 88 -9.25 3.19 -1.74
C ILE A 88 -7.92 2.64 -2.21
N LEU A 89 -7.33 1.77 -1.39
CA LEU A 89 -6.05 1.12 -1.60
C LEU A 89 -6.24 -0.38 -1.40
N ILE A 90 -5.83 -1.17 -2.39
CA ILE A 90 -6.13 -2.59 -2.43
C ILE A 90 -4.88 -3.38 -2.09
N GLU A 91 -4.94 -4.13 -1.01
CA GLU A 91 -3.86 -4.98 -0.52
C GLU A 91 -3.98 -6.40 -1.08
N MET A 92 -2.91 -6.92 -1.67
CA MET A 92 -2.84 -8.28 -2.22
C MET A 92 -1.85 -9.19 -1.46
N HIS A 93 -1.04 -8.63 -0.55
CA HIS A 93 -0.08 -9.35 0.29
C HIS A 93 0.91 -10.25 -0.45
N GLY A 94 1.23 -9.96 -1.70
CA GLY A 94 2.20 -10.72 -2.50
C GLY A 94 1.79 -12.16 -2.80
N ARG A 95 0.49 -12.46 -2.87
CA ARG A 95 -0.01 -13.84 -2.93
C ARG A 95 -0.31 -14.34 -4.34
N PHE A 96 -0.68 -13.45 -5.25
CA PHE A 96 -1.25 -13.88 -6.52
C PHE A 96 -0.22 -14.20 -7.60
N ALA A 97 -0.58 -15.14 -8.45
CA ALA A 97 0.09 -15.34 -9.72
C ALA A 97 -0.09 -14.10 -10.63
N PRO A 98 0.88 -13.77 -11.49
CA PRO A 98 0.84 -12.52 -12.27
C PRO A 98 -0.43 -12.34 -13.11
N HIS A 99 -0.91 -13.41 -13.74
CA HIS A 99 -2.13 -13.35 -14.55
C HIS A 99 -3.39 -13.10 -13.70
N GLN A 100 -3.47 -13.70 -12.50
CA GLN A 100 -4.59 -13.46 -11.57
C GLN A 100 -4.56 -12.02 -11.04
N ALA A 101 -3.38 -11.50 -10.70
CA ALA A 101 -3.22 -10.11 -10.29
C ALA A 101 -3.68 -9.14 -11.39
N VAL A 102 -3.34 -9.42 -12.65
CA VAL A 102 -3.80 -8.63 -13.81
C VAL A 102 -5.31 -8.74 -14.00
N GLU A 103 -5.90 -9.93 -13.85
CA GLU A 103 -7.35 -10.12 -13.95
C GLU A 103 -8.09 -9.30 -12.89
N ILE A 104 -7.61 -9.35 -11.64
CA ILE A 104 -8.15 -8.53 -10.54
C ILE A 104 -8.01 -7.04 -10.88
N ALA A 105 -6.81 -6.60 -11.26
CA ALA A 105 -6.54 -5.21 -11.59
C ALA A 105 -7.50 -4.68 -12.67
N LYS A 106 -7.69 -5.41 -13.76
CA LYS A 106 -8.61 -5.05 -14.84
C LYS A 106 -10.07 -4.98 -14.39
N ALA A 107 -10.48 -5.88 -13.48
CA ALA A 107 -11.84 -5.87 -12.96
C ALA A 107 -12.16 -4.63 -12.12
N ILE A 108 -11.16 -4.03 -11.46
CA ILE A 108 -11.35 -2.87 -10.56
C ILE A 108 -10.81 -1.54 -11.13
N GLU A 109 -10.19 -1.55 -12.30
CA GLU A 109 -9.55 -0.37 -12.91
C GLU A 109 -10.52 0.80 -13.07
N HIS A 110 -11.78 0.52 -13.40
CA HIS A 110 -12.85 1.50 -13.52
C HIS A 110 -13.20 2.21 -12.19
N LEU A 111 -12.86 1.62 -11.04
CA LEU A 111 -13.04 2.21 -9.71
C LEU A 111 -11.89 3.16 -9.33
N SER A 112 -10.84 3.20 -10.14
CA SER A 112 -9.67 4.07 -9.95
C SER A 112 -9.06 4.01 -8.54
N PRO A 113 -8.71 2.82 -8.01
CA PRO A 113 -8.01 2.74 -6.73
C PRO A 113 -6.68 3.50 -6.78
N ALA A 114 -6.27 4.09 -5.67
CA ALA A 114 -5.04 4.88 -5.61
C ALA A 114 -3.78 4.03 -5.84
N TRP A 115 -3.81 2.76 -5.40
CA TRP A 115 -2.83 1.74 -5.77
C TRP A 115 -3.33 0.32 -5.49
N ILE A 116 -2.64 -0.63 -6.10
CA ILE A 116 -2.61 -2.04 -5.72
C ILE A 116 -1.27 -2.29 -5.01
N GLU A 117 -1.32 -2.88 -3.81
CA GLU A 117 -0.17 -3.17 -2.99
C GLU A 117 0.22 -4.64 -3.11
N GLU A 118 1.50 -4.90 -3.33
CA GLU A 118 2.10 -6.23 -3.47
C GLU A 118 1.25 -7.22 -4.30
N PRO A 119 1.03 -6.97 -5.59
CA PRO A 119 0.18 -7.84 -6.42
C PRO A 119 0.73 -9.26 -6.52
N CYS A 120 2.05 -9.42 -6.54
CA CYS A 120 2.78 -10.67 -6.64
C CYS A 120 3.87 -10.74 -5.57
N ARG A 121 4.53 -11.88 -5.46
CA ARG A 121 5.63 -12.09 -4.52
C ARG A 121 6.69 -11.00 -4.64
N PRO A 122 7.16 -10.42 -3.53
CA PRO A 122 8.07 -9.27 -3.55
C PRO A 122 9.48 -9.61 -4.06
N ASP A 123 9.85 -10.87 -4.10
CA ASP A 123 11.12 -11.38 -4.64
C ASP A 123 11.05 -11.67 -6.16
N ASP A 124 9.85 -11.72 -6.74
CA ASP A 124 9.61 -11.92 -8.16
C ASP A 124 9.41 -10.58 -8.89
N LEU A 125 10.53 -9.95 -9.25
CA LEU A 125 10.51 -8.65 -9.91
C LEU A 125 9.95 -8.70 -11.34
N GLU A 126 10.04 -9.84 -12.01
CA GLU A 126 9.49 -10.04 -13.36
C GLU A 126 7.95 -10.11 -13.30
N ALA A 127 7.41 -10.80 -12.28
CA ALA A 127 5.98 -10.82 -12.02
C ALA A 127 5.41 -9.42 -11.72
N ILE A 128 6.10 -8.64 -10.88
CA ILE A 128 5.70 -7.26 -10.58
C ILE A 128 5.74 -6.40 -11.84
N ALA A 129 6.79 -6.51 -12.65
CA ALA A 129 6.93 -5.82 -13.93
C ALA A 129 5.78 -6.19 -14.89
N TYR A 130 5.46 -7.49 -14.97
CA TYR A 130 4.36 -7.96 -15.80
C TYR A 130 3.02 -7.34 -15.38
N VAL A 131 2.70 -7.30 -14.09
CA VAL A 131 1.45 -6.67 -13.62
C VAL A 131 1.45 -5.18 -13.93
N ARG A 132 2.56 -4.46 -13.63
CA ARG A 132 2.69 -3.03 -13.95
C ARG A 132 2.39 -2.72 -15.41
N ASP A 133 2.89 -3.55 -16.32
CA ASP A 133 2.76 -3.32 -17.77
C ASP A 133 1.33 -3.63 -18.29
N HIS A 134 0.49 -4.26 -17.48
CA HIS A 134 -0.87 -4.69 -17.87
C HIS A 134 -2.01 -3.98 -17.11
N THR A 135 -1.71 -2.97 -16.30
CA THR A 135 -2.72 -2.15 -15.63
C THR A 135 -2.34 -0.68 -15.62
N SER A 136 -3.34 0.21 -15.59
CA SER A 136 -3.14 1.65 -15.34
C SER A 136 -3.16 2.00 -13.85
N ILE A 137 -3.53 1.05 -12.96
CA ILE A 137 -3.54 1.29 -11.52
C ILE A 137 -2.10 1.37 -11.01
N PRO A 138 -1.74 2.41 -10.22
CA PRO A 138 -0.42 2.49 -9.61
C PRO A 138 -0.10 1.26 -8.75
N ILE A 139 1.15 0.80 -8.79
CA ILE A 139 1.62 -0.32 -7.98
C ILE A 139 2.39 0.21 -6.78
N ALA A 140 2.13 -0.35 -5.61
CA ALA A 140 2.88 -0.12 -4.38
C ALA A 140 3.53 -1.42 -3.90
N ALA A 141 4.77 -1.34 -3.38
CA ALA A 141 5.45 -2.46 -2.74
C ALA A 141 6.63 -1.99 -1.88
N GLY A 142 7.14 -2.87 -1.04
CA GLY A 142 8.38 -2.60 -0.31
C GLY A 142 8.35 -2.94 1.17
N GLU A 143 7.23 -3.30 1.76
CA GLU A 143 7.15 -3.68 3.18
C GLU A 143 8.04 -4.89 3.51
N ARG A 144 8.29 -5.76 2.53
CA ARG A 144 9.13 -6.96 2.65
C ARG A 144 10.53 -6.80 2.05
N LEU A 145 10.96 -5.55 1.82
CA LEU A 145 12.33 -5.23 1.43
C LEU A 145 13.09 -4.65 2.62
N TYR A 146 14.27 -5.21 2.89
CA TYR A 146 15.00 -4.96 4.14
C TYR A 146 16.26 -4.11 3.96
N THR A 147 16.67 -3.84 2.73
CA THR A 147 17.92 -3.11 2.47
C THR A 147 17.78 -2.13 1.31
N ALA A 148 18.51 -1.03 1.35
CA ALA A 148 18.60 -0.08 0.23
C ALA A 148 18.97 -0.76 -1.09
N LYS A 149 19.81 -1.83 -1.06
CA LYS A 149 20.18 -2.60 -2.26
C LYS A 149 18.97 -3.28 -2.92
N GLN A 150 18.01 -3.77 -2.13
CA GLN A 150 16.78 -4.36 -2.66
C GLN A 150 15.90 -3.28 -3.29
N PHE A 151 15.77 -2.13 -2.66
CA PHE A 151 15.05 -0.98 -3.21
C PHE A 151 15.69 -0.45 -4.51
N ASN A 152 17.01 -0.46 -4.63
CA ASN A 152 17.67 -0.03 -5.87
C ASN A 152 17.20 -0.82 -7.08
N ARG A 153 16.97 -2.12 -6.94
CA ARG A 153 16.43 -2.95 -8.04
C ARG A 153 15.02 -2.50 -8.46
N ILE A 154 14.21 -2.06 -7.50
CA ILE A 154 12.89 -1.48 -7.77
C ILE A 154 13.04 -0.18 -8.55
N PHE A 155 13.96 0.70 -8.13
CA PHE A 155 14.18 2.00 -8.76
C PHE A 155 14.73 1.88 -10.19
N GLU A 156 15.81 1.13 -10.37
CA GLU A 156 16.48 0.94 -11.65
C GLU A 156 15.54 0.40 -12.74
N ASN A 157 14.61 -0.48 -12.36
CA ASN A 157 13.65 -1.08 -13.27
C ASN A 157 12.27 -0.36 -13.24
N ARG A 158 12.10 0.71 -12.45
CA ARG A 158 10.84 1.46 -12.32
C ARG A 158 9.64 0.54 -12.09
N LEU A 159 9.78 -0.42 -11.18
CA LEU A 159 8.80 -1.49 -10.99
C LEU A 159 7.52 -1.04 -10.34
N VAL A 160 7.57 0.02 -9.54
CA VAL A 160 6.43 0.51 -8.76
C VAL A 160 6.32 2.04 -8.82
N ASN A 161 5.16 2.54 -8.49
CA ASN A 161 4.87 3.98 -8.37
C ASN A 161 5.06 4.49 -6.95
N ILE A 162 4.88 3.59 -5.97
CA ILE A 162 4.97 3.88 -4.54
C ILE A 162 5.85 2.82 -3.87
N ILE A 163 6.79 3.24 -3.04
CA ILE A 163 7.53 2.33 -2.15
C ILE A 163 7.04 2.45 -0.72
N GLN A 164 7.11 1.33 0.01
CA GLN A 164 6.58 1.20 1.36
C GLN A 164 7.63 0.60 2.33
N PRO A 165 8.79 1.29 2.52
CA PRO A 165 9.79 0.80 3.47
C PRO A 165 9.23 0.81 4.90
N ASP A 166 9.45 -0.27 5.65
CA ASP A 166 9.15 -0.33 7.08
C ASP A 166 10.37 0.04 7.89
N ILE A 167 10.23 1.04 8.76
CA ILE A 167 11.33 1.58 9.57
C ILE A 167 11.94 0.55 10.52
N ASN A 168 11.14 -0.43 10.98
CA ASN A 168 11.62 -1.49 11.87
C ASN A 168 12.38 -2.58 11.13
N GLN A 169 12.13 -2.73 9.82
CA GLN A 169 12.69 -3.81 9.01
C GLN A 169 13.87 -3.37 8.17
N CYS A 170 13.85 -2.17 7.61
CA CYS A 170 14.88 -1.73 6.66
C CYS A 170 16.05 -0.95 7.28
N GLY A 171 16.27 -1.06 8.62
CA GLY A 171 17.46 -0.52 9.28
C GLY A 171 17.27 0.82 10.00
N GLY A 172 16.02 1.25 10.22
CA GLY A 172 15.70 2.41 11.05
C GLY A 172 15.59 3.72 10.26
N ILE A 173 15.39 4.82 11.01
CA ILE A 173 15.07 6.15 10.48
C ILE A 173 16.06 6.63 9.40
N PHE A 174 17.36 6.45 9.65
CA PHE A 174 18.39 6.93 8.74
C PHE A 174 18.41 6.16 7.42
N GLU A 175 18.17 4.86 7.45
CA GLU A 175 18.12 4.05 6.25
C GLU A 175 16.86 4.33 5.42
N VAL A 176 15.69 4.46 6.06
CA VAL A 176 14.46 4.92 5.39
C VAL A 176 14.66 6.27 4.72
N LYS A 177 15.34 7.22 5.39
CA LYS A 177 15.66 8.53 4.82
C LYS A 177 16.49 8.41 3.53
N LYS A 178 17.51 7.54 3.50
CA LYS A 178 18.31 7.31 2.30
C LYS A 178 17.48 6.68 1.17
N ILE A 179 16.68 5.68 1.50
CA ILE A 179 15.78 5.02 0.54
C ILE A 179 14.83 6.06 -0.06
N ALA A 180 14.20 6.89 0.77
CA ALA A 180 13.29 7.94 0.34
C ALA A 180 13.97 8.99 -0.56
N SER A 181 15.18 9.41 -0.20
CA SER A 181 15.95 10.37 -1.02
C SER A 181 16.37 9.78 -2.37
N THR A 182 16.58 8.45 -2.45
CA THR A 182 16.83 7.76 -3.72
C THR A 182 15.56 7.68 -4.55
N ALA A 183 14.41 7.34 -3.93
CA ALA A 183 13.11 7.26 -4.60
C ALA A 183 12.73 8.58 -5.29
N GLU A 184 13.04 9.72 -4.67
CA GLU A 184 12.80 11.06 -5.22
C GLU A 184 13.48 11.24 -6.59
N ASN A 185 14.71 10.75 -6.78
CA ASN A 185 15.43 10.83 -8.05
C ASN A 185 14.73 10.05 -9.19
N TYR A 186 13.89 9.09 -8.84
CA TYR A 186 13.12 8.28 -9.80
C TYR A 186 11.66 8.71 -9.91
N SER A 187 11.26 9.78 -9.20
CA SER A 187 9.85 10.23 -9.11
C SER A 187 8.91 9.15 -8.56
N ILE A 188 9.41 8.36 -7.62
CA ILE A 188 8.65 7.32 -6.92
C ILE A 188 8.21 7.87 -5.56
N MET A 189 6.92 7.76 -5.26
CA MET A 189 6.35 8.20 -3.99
C MET A 189 6.74 7.25 -2.83
N VAL A 190 6.73 7.79 -1.61
CA VAL A 190 7.04 7.02 -0.40
C VAL A 190 5.85 7.06 0.55
N ALA A 191 5.32 5.88 0.88
CA ALA A 191 4.25 5.68 1.85
C ALA A 191 4.70 4.61 2.86
N PRO A 192 5.42 4.94 3.92
CA PRO A 192 6.04 3.96 4.81
C PRO A 192 5.02 2.97 5.37
N HIS A 193 5.34 1.68 5.28
CA HIS A 193 4.61 0.64 5.98
C HIS A 193 4.81 0.78 7.50
N ASN A 194 3.74 0.63 8.27
CA ASN A 194 3.80 0.75 9.72
C ASN A 194 2.78 -0.17 10.41
N VAL A 195 3.24 -1.31 10.87
CA VAL A 195 2.54 -2.22 11.79
C VAL A 195 3.17 -2.22 13.18
N GLY A 196 4.11 -1.30 13.40
CA GLY A 196 4.82 -1.13 14.68
C GLY A 196 3.96 -0.41 15.72
N GLY A 197 4.52 -0.32 16.92
CA GLY A 197 3.89 0.42 18.02
C GLY A 197 4.05 1.94 17.89
N VAL A 198 3.65 2.65 18.93
CA VAL A 198 3.64 4.12 18.99
C VAL A 198 5.01 4.77 18.70
N ILE A 199 6.10 4.07 19.02
CA ILE A 199 7.47 4.58 18.74
C ILE A 199 7.74 4.58 17.24
N SER A 200 7.37 3.49 16.54
CA SER A 200 7.51 3.39 15.09
C SER A 200 6.65 4.44 14.38
N THR A 201 5.43 4.64 14.86
CA THR A 201 4.52 5.64 14.29
C THR A 201 5.06 7.07 14.47
N ALA A 202 5.73 7.35 15.58
CA ALA A 202 6.32 8.65 15.85
C ALA A 202 7.65 8.90 15.08
N ALA A 203 8.29 7.84 14.62
CA ALA A 203 9.57 7.88 13.91
C ALA A 203 9.41 8.13 12.42
#